data_0ad31113b035a340c79804550610a097
#
_entry.id   0ad31113b035a340c79804550610a097
#
_cell.length_a   1.000
_cell.length_b   1.000
_cell.length_c   1.000
_cell.angle_alpha   90.00
_cell.angle_beta   90.00
_cell.angle_gamma   90.00
#
_symmetry.space_group_name_H-M   'P 1'
#
loop_
_entity.id
_entity.type
_entity.pdbx_description
1 polymer ?
#
loop_
_entity_poly.entity_id
_entity_poly.type
_entity_poly.pdbx_seq_one_letter_code
_entity_poly.pdbx_strand_id
1 'polypeptide(L)'
;MKEYDRFEKGAANSNTSTAILKKQLEDDNAHIIITTIQKLSTFIKKEKGHPVYDKRAVIIFDECHRSQFGDMHTAIVKNFKKYHLFGFTGTPIFAANARAATGAQFSTTVQTFCEQLHSYTIVDAINDKNVLPFRVDYIKTMDVEPDIDDKQVQDIDREKAFMAPQRIELVTRYILEHFDQKTYRGDKTDQFNTLT
;
A
#
# COMPACT_ATOMS: atom_id res chain seq x y z
N MET A 1 -15.43 0.28 -8.11
CA MET A 1 -16.52 -0.11 -9.02
C MET A 1 -17.28 1.07 -9.57
N LYS A 2 -17.89 1.93 -8.74
CA LYS A 2 -18.68 3.09 -9.24
C LYS A 2 -17.94 3.97 -10.26
N GLU A 3 -16.63 4.17 -10.07
CA GLU A 3 -15.82 5.00 -10.98
C GLU A 3 -15.62 4.33 -12.34
N TYR A 4 -15.42 3.00 -12.37
CA TYR A 4 -15.31 2.26 -13.63
C TYR A 4 -16.64 2.22 -14.40
N ASP A 5 -17.77 2.13 -13.69
CA ASP A 5 -19.11 2.19 -14.30
C ASP A 5 -19.44 3.56 -14.93
N ARG A 6 -18.71 4.64 -14.55
CA ARG A 6 -18.82 5.95 -15.20
C ARG A 6 -18.19 5.99 -16.59
N PHE A 7 -17.15 5.18 -16.83
CA PHE A 7 -16.53 5.09 -18.15
C PHE A 7 -17.40 4.29 -19.12
N GLU A 8 -17.90 3.15 -18.69
CA GLU A 8 -18.76 2.29 -19.46
C GLU A 8 -19.72 1.56 -18.52
N LYS A 9 -21.01 1.83 -18.67
CA LYS A 9 -22.03 1.29 -17.75
C LYS A 9 -22.10 -0.23 -17.82
N GLY A 10 -21.89 -0.88 -16.68
CA GLY A 10 -21.88 -2.33 -16.56
C GLY A 10 -20.60 -3.02 -17.01
N ALA A 11 -19.55 -2.27 -17.38
CA ALA A 11 -18.25 -2.85 -17.76
C ALA A 11 -17.48 -3.41 -16.59
N ALA A 12 -17.66 -2.84 -15.37
CA ALA A 12 -16.96 -3.26 -14.19
C ALA A 12 -17.65 -4.42 -13.47
N ASN A 13 -17.07 -5.59 -13.58
CA ASN A 13 -17.58 -6.81 -12.98
C ASN A 13 -16.76 -7.18 -11.75
N SER A 14 -17.42 -7.24 -10.58
CA SER A 14 -16.81 -7.83 -9.38
C SER A 14 -17.17 -9.30 -9.28
N ASN A 15 -16.37 -10.04 -8.52
CA ASN A 15 -16.61 -11.46 -8.28
C ASN A 15 -16.61 -11.76 -6.78
N THR A 16 -17.56 -12.57 -6.34
CA THR A 16 -17.65 -13.06 -4.95
C THR A 16 -16.92 -14.38 -4.78
N SER A 17 -16.73 -15.14 -5.86
CA SER A 17 -16.09 -16.45 -5.83
C SER A 17 -15.16 -16.68 -7.04
N THR A 18 -14.27 -17.66 -6.93
CA THR A 18 -13.39 -18.08 -8.04
C THR A 18 -14.18 -18.62 -9.23
N ALA A 19 -15.35 -19.25 -8.99
CA ALA A 19 -16.20 -19.75 -10.05
C ALA A 19 -16.82 -18.62 -10.89
N ILE A 20 -17.23 -17.51 -10.24
CA ILE A 20 -17.71 -16.31 -10.93
C ILE A 20 -16.55 -15.66 -11.69
N LEU A 21 -15.37 -15.56 -11.08
CA LEU A 21 -14.18 -15.06 -11.76
C LEU A 21 -13.88 -15.84 -13.04
N LYS A 22 -13.96 -17.19 -12.98
CA LYS A 22 -13.76 -18.04 -14.15
C LYS A 22 -14.72 -17.68 -15.28
N LYS A 23 -16.02 -17.60 -14.99
CA LYS A 23 -17.04 -17.20 -15.98
C LYS A 23 -16.76 -15.84 -16.60
N GLN A 24 -16.33 -14.86 -15.80
CA GLN A 24 -15.99 -13.53 -16.29
C GLN A 24 -14.73 -13.54 -17.17
N LEU A 25 -13.72 -14.33 -16.85
CA LEU A 25 -12.51 -14.50 -17.67
C LEU A 25 -12.76 -15.21 -18.99
N GLU A 26 -13.79 -16.06 -19.04
CA GLU A 26 -14.26 -16.76 -20.24
C GLU A 26 -15.20 -15.92 -21.11
N ASP A 27 -15.84 -14.90 -20.54
CA ASP A 27 -16.76 -14.01 -21.24
C ASP A 27 -16.00 -12.94 -22.04
N ASP A 28 -16.15 -12.94 -23.36
CA ASP A 28 -15.51 -11.98 -24.24
C ASP A 28 -16.09 -10.54 -24.11
N ASN A 29 -17.26 -10.39 -23.48
CA ASN A 29 -17.88 -9.09 -23.20
C ASN A 29 -17.45 -8.51 -21.86
N ALA A 30 -16.77 -9.26 -21.01
CA ALA A 30 -16.27 -8.79 -19.71
C ALA A 30 -14.91 -8.09 -19.88
N HIS A 31 -14.94 -6.81 -20.24
CA HIS A 31 -13.72 -6.04 -20.50
C HIS A 31 -12.96 -5.62 -19.25
N ILE A 32 -13.66 -5.31 -18.15
CA ILE A 32 -13.06 -4.87 -16.89
C ILE A 32 -13.47 -5.83 -15.76
N ILE A 33 -12.51 -6.56 -15.22
CA ILE A 33 -12.73 -7.53 -14.14
C ILE A 33 -12.01 -7.08 -12.89
N ILE A 34 -12.74 -6.79 -11.81
CA ILE A 34 -12.20 -6.41 -10.51
C ILE A 34 -12.20 -7.63 -9.61
N THR A 35 -11.01 -8.05 -9.20
CA THR A 35 -10.83 -9.25 -8.37
C THR A 35 -9.74 -9.06 -7.32
N THR A 36 -9.58 -10.01 -6.43
CA THR A 36 -8.45 -10.05 -5.49
C THR A 36 -7.34 -10.93 -6.05
N ILE A 37 -6.10 -10.62 -5.67
CA ILE A 37 -4.93 -11.41 -6.07
C ILE A 37 -5.06 -12.88 -5.62
N GLN A 38 -5.71 -13.12 -4.47
CA GLN A 38 -5.93 -14.47 -3.94
C GLN A 38 -6.86 -15.28 -4.84
N LYS A 39 -7.96 -14.68 -5.33
CA LYS A 39 -8.91 -15.38 -6.23
C LYS A 39 -8.25 -15.67 -7.56
N LEU A 40 -7.52 -14.70 -8.13
CA LEU A 40 -6.82 -14.90 -9.40
C LEU A 40 -5.73 -15.97 -9.25
N SER A 41 -4.94 -15.94 -8.19
CA SER A 41 -3.94 -16.98 -7.90
C SER A 41 -4.57 -18.38 -7.72
N THR A 42 -5.71 -18.45 -7.04
CA THR A 42 -6.46 -19.71 -6.87
C THR A 42 -6.98 -20.23 -8.21
N PHE A 43 -7.49 -19.36 -9.07
CA PHE A 43 -7.89 -19.70 -10.43
C PHE A 43 -6.72 -20.27 -11.22
N ILE A 44 -5.56 -19.58 -11.22
CA ILE A 44 -4.35 -20.02 -11.93
C ILE A 44 -3.88 -21.40 -11.46
N LYS A 45 -3.92 -21.67 -10.15
CA LYS A 45 -3.53 -22.97 -9.59
C LYS A 45 -4.46 -24.11 -10.03
N LYS A 46 -5.76 -23.84 -10.17
CA LYS A 46 -6.77 -24.83 -10.55
C LYS A 46 -6.87 -25.04 -12.06
N GLU A 47 -6.76 -23.98 -12.82
CA GLU A 47 -7.00 -23.95 -14.27
C GLU A 47 -5.68 -23.78 -15.04
N LYS A 48 -4.80 -24.75 -14.93
CA LYS A 48 -3.51 -24.74 -15.64
C LYS A 48 -3.71 -24.77 -17.15
N GLY A 49 -2.98 -23.91 -17.88
CA GLY A 49 -3.04 -23.87 -19.35
C GLY A 49 -4.37 -23.33 -19.91
N HIS A 50 -5.12 -22.60 -19.13
CA HIS A 50 -6.39 -22.00 -19.57
C HIS A 50 -6.19 -21.01 -20.73
N PRO A 51 -7.04 -21.00 -21.77
CA PRO A 51 -6.89 -20.13 -22.95
C PRO A 51 -6.81 -18.63 -22.64
N VAL A 52 -7.37 -18.20 -21.53
CA VAL A 52 -7.31 -16.77 -21.09
C VAL A 52 -5.88 -16.28 -20.93
N TYR A 53 -4.91 -17.13 -20.63
CA TYR A 53 -3.52 -16.73 -20.46
C TYR A 53 -2.82 -16.35 -21.78
N ASP A 54 -3.40 -16.70 -22.90
CA ASP A 54 -2.95 -16.33 -24.25
C ASP A 54 -3.59 -15.03 -24.76
N LYS A 55 -4.68 -14.60 -24.11
CA LYS A 55 -5.33 -13.32 -24.41
C LYS A 55 -4.44 -12.15 -23.97
N ARG A 56 -4.59 -11.01 -24.67
CA ARG A 56 -3.93 -9.76 -24.25
C ARG A 56 -4.63 -9.21 -23.02
N ALA A 57 -3.87 -8.97 -21.96
CA ALA A 57 -4.38 -8.48 -20.68
C ALA A 57 -3.65 -7.22 -20.22
N VAL A 58 -4.37 -6.31 -19.58
CA VAL A 58 -3.80 -5.23 -18.78
C VAL A 58 -4.09 -5.55 -17.32
N ILE A 59 -3.04 -5.75 -16.54
CA ILE A 59 -3.14 -6.13 -15.13
C ILE A 59 -2.74 -4.92 -14.29
N ILE A 60 -3.66 -4.45 -13.47
CA ILE A 60 -3.47 -3.29 -12.61
C ILE A 60 -3.50 -3.76 -11.16
N PHE A 61 -2.40 -3.54 -10.44
CA PHE A 61 -2.31 -3.77 -9.02
C PHE A 61 -2.55 -2.46 -8.26
N ASP A 62 -3.60 -2.42 -7.49
CA ASP A 62 -3.80 -1.38 -6.48
C ASP A 62 -3.10 -1.80 -5.18
N GLU A 63 -2.56 -0.84 -4.42
CA GLU A 63 -1.72 -1.07 -3.24
C GLU A 63 -0.60 -2.10 -3.52
N CYS A 64 0.07 -1.92 -4.65
CA CYS A 64 0.97 -2.93 -5.21
C CYS A 64 2.13 -3.31 -4.28
N HIS A 65 2.52 -2.44 -3.34
CA HIS A 65 3.53 -2.73 -2.32
C HIS A 65 3.18 -3.95 -1.44
N ARG A 66 1.90 -4.29 -1.30
CA ARG A 66 1.45 -5.45 -0.53
C ARG A 66 1.53 -6.77 -1.31
N SER A 67 1.52 -6.70 -2.63
CA SER A 67 1.36 -7.85 -3.50
C SER A 67 2.52 -8.08 -4.47
N GLN A 68 3.49 -7.17 -4.54
CA GLN A 68 4.57 -7.21 -5.53
C GLN A 68 5.58 -8.35 -5.29
N PHE A 69 5.68 -8.84 -4.05
CA PHE A 69 6.62 -9.90 -3.68
C PHE A 69 5.88 -11.11 -3.13
N GLY A 70 5.71 -12.14 -3.92
CA GLY A 70 5.13 -13.36 -3.42
C GLY A 70 4.74 -14.34 -4.51
N ASP A 71 4.43 -15.56 -4.09
CA ASP A 71 4.05 -16.65 -4.98
C ASP A 71 2.84 -16.31 -5.84
N MET A 72 1.92 -15.50 -5.32
CA MET A 72 0.70 -15.10 -6.05
C MET A 72 1.01 -14.18 -7.21
N HIS A 73 1.87 -13.17 -7.02
CA HIS A 73 2.33 -12.29 -8.09
C HIS A 73 3.12 -13.10 -9.13
N THR A 74 4.05 -13.92 -8.67
CA THR A 74 4.85 -14.80 -9.52
C THR A 74 3.97 -15.74 -10.35
N ALA A 75 2.92 -16.31 -9.76
CA ALA A 75 1.98 -17.17 -10.48
C ALA A 75 1.25 -16.41 -11.61
N ILE A 76 0.85 -15.16 -11.37
CA ILE A 76 0.19 -14.32 -12.37
C ILE A 76 1.12 -14.05 -13.55
N VAL A 77 2.30 -13.49 -13.29
CA VAL A 77 3.24 -13.10 -14.36
C VAL A 77 3.82 -14.29 -15.13
N LYS A 78 3.91 -15.48 -14.52
CA LYS A 78 4.36 -16.70 -15.20
C LYS A 78 3.30 -17.31 -16.13
N ASN A 79 2.02 -17.11 -15.87
CA ASN A 79 0.95 -17.76 -16.64
C ASN A 79 0.44 -16.89 -17.77
N PHE A 80 0.22 -15.59 -17.56
CA PHE A 80 -0.19 -14.68 -18.62
C PHE A 80 0.97 -14.42 -19.59
N LYS A 81 0.78 -14.67 -20.89
CA LYS A 81 1.85 -14.56 -21.90
C LYS A 81 1.91 -13.21 -22.58
N LYS A 82 0.78 -12.51 -22.68
CA LYS A 82 0.65 -11.22 -23.38
C LYS A 82 -0.02 -10.22 -22.44
N TYR A 83 0.77 -9.60 -21.58
CA TYR A 83 0.23 -8.66 -20.58
C TYR A 83 1.04 -7.37 -20.49
N HIS A 84 0.38 -6.34 -20.02
CA HIS A 84 0.98 -5.13 -19.48
C HIS A 84 0.68 -5.08 -17.99
N LEU A 85 1.68 -4.67 -17.20
CA LEU A 85 1.60 -4.65 -15.75
C LEU A 85 1.73 -3.21 -15.25
N PHE A 86 0.76 -2.76 -14.47
CA PHE A 86 0.79 -1.46 -13.81
C PHE A 86 0.61 -1.62 -12.31
N GLY A 87 1.36 -0.85 -11.52
CA GLY A 87 1.25 -0.81 -10.07
C GLY A 87 0.94 0.59 -9.57
N PHE A 88 -0.09 0.71 -8.74
CA PHE A 88 -0.41 1.93 -8.00
C PHE A 88 -0.11 1.73 -6.53
N THR A 89 0.55 2.69 -5.90
CA THR A 89 0.86 2.63 -4.46
C THR A 89 1.18 4.01 -3.89
N GLY A 90 0.70 4.28 -2.69
CA GLY A 90 1.11 5.43 -1.91
C GLY A 90 2.44 5.24 -1.15
N THR A 91 2.94 3.99 -1.09
CA THR A 91 4.14 3.63 -0.33
C THR A 91 5.07 2.73 -1.15
N PRO A 92 5.75 3.27 -2.18
CA PRO A 92 6.69 2.49 -2.97
C PRO A 92 7.86 2.00 -2.12
N ILE A 93 8.36 0.80 -2.47
CA ILE A 93 9.52 0.22 -1.81
C ILE A 93 10.78 0.61 -2.59
N PHE A 94 11.61 1.40 -1.95
CA PHE A 94 12.92 1.82 -2.45
C PHE A 94 14.03 0.92 -1.92
N ALA A 95 15.23 1.01 -2.48
CA ALA A 95 16.38 0.22 -2.03
C ALA A 95 16.71 0.44 -0.54
N ALA A 96 16.52 1.67 -0.04
CA ALA A 96 16.80 2.03 1.34
C ALA A 96 15.84 1.38 2.37
N ASN A 97 14.61 1.04 1.98
CA ASN A 97 13.61 0.43 2.85
C ASN A 97 13.22 -0.98 2.41
N ALA A 98 13.90 -1.54 1.42
CA ALA A 98 13.70 -2.91 1.00
C ALA A 98 14.19 -3.88 2.08
N ARG A 99 13.34 -4.84 2.46
CA ARG A 99 13.78 -5.94 3.34
C ARG A 99 14.72 -6.85 2.58
N ALA A 100 15.73 -7.40 3.26
CA ALA A 100 16.58 -8.42 2.70
C ALA A 100 15.69 -9.58 2.20
N ALA A 101 15.75 -9.81 0.89
CA ALA A 101 14.87 -10.78 0.25
C ALA A 101 15.33 -12.20 0.60
N THR A 102 14.69 -12.82 1.56
CA THR A 102 14.76 -14.27 1.73
C THR A 102 13.99 -14.93 0.59
N GLY A 103 14.69 -15.21 -0.51
CA GLY A 103 14.16 -15.97 -1.64
C GLY A 103 13.24 -15.22 -2.63
N ALA A 104 13.00 -13.94 -2.46
CA ALA A 104 12.21 -13.15 -3.42
C ALA A 104 13.12 -12.58 -4.52
N GLN A 105 12.69 -12.72 -5.76
CA GLN A 105 13.46 -12.30 -6.95
C GLN A 105 13.60 -10.77 -7.06
N PHE A 106 12.67 -10.00 -6.49
CA PHE A 106 12.63 -8.54 -6.53
C PHE A 106 12.46 -7.96 -5.13
N SER A 107 13.18 -6.90 -4.83
CA SER A 107 13.16 -6.24 -3.52
C SER A 107 12.56 -4.83 -3.55
N THR A 108 12.43 -4.21 -4.72
CA THR A 108 11.91 -2.85 -4.88
C THR A 108 10.74 -2.78 -5.85
N THR A 109 9.95 -1.69 -5.74
CA THR A 109 8.82 -1.47 -6.66
C THR A 109 9.28 -1.31 -8.11
N VAL A 110 10.41 -0.62 -8.34
CA VAL A 110 10.99 -0.43 -9.67
C VAL A 110 11.43 -1.75 -10.30
N GLN A 111 11.99 -2.67 -9.53
CA GLN A 111 12.37 -3.99 -10.04
C GLN A 111 11.15 -4.83 -10.47
N THR A 112 9.99 -4.58 -9.88
CA THR A 112 8.75 -5.33 -10.18
C THR A 112 7.96 -4.70 -11.32
N PHE A 113 7.84 -3.37 -11.33
CA PHE A 113 6.95 -2.62 -12.25
C PHE A 113 7.71 -1.76 -13.26
N CYS A 114 9.04 -1.84 -13.29
CA CYS A 114 9.92 -1.05 -14.16
C CYS A 114 9.86 0.46 -13.84
N GLU A 115 9.67 1.28 -14.84
CA GLU A 115 9.74 2.73 -14.73
C GLU A 115 8.56 3.34 -13.96
N GLN A 116 8.86 4.34 -13.13
CA GLN A 116 7.84 5.15 -12.48
C GLN A 116 7.24 6.14 -13.50
N LEU A 117 5.98 5.93 -13.86
CA LEU A 117 5.30 6.74 -14.87
C LEU A 117 4.77 8.07 -14.32
N HIS A 118 4.36 8.10 -13.05
CA HIS A 118 3.77 9.27 -12.41
C HIS A 118 4.04 9.27 -10.91
N SER A 119 4.10 10.47 -10.33
CA SER A 119 4.16 10.68 -8.88
C SER A 119 3.27 11.85 -8.50
N TYR A 120 2.46 11.66 -7.46
CA TYR A 120 1.67 12.71 -6.83
C TYR A 120 1.92 12.65 -5.33
N THR A 121 2.75 13.56 -4.85
CA THR A 121 3.24 13.56 -3.47
C THR A 121 2.31 14.33 -2.54
N ILE A 122 2.53 14.21 -1.22
CA ILE A 122 1.81 15.01 -0.23
C ILE A 122 2.04 16.52 -0.44
N VAL A 123 3.20 16.91 -0.96
CA VAL A 123 3.52 18.31 -1.28
C VAL A 123 2.64 18.80 -2.43
N ASP A 124 2.49 17.99 -3.48
CA ASP A 124 1.62 18.30 -4.61
C ASP A 124 0.17 18.42 -4.13
N ALA A 125 -0.28 17.49 -3.30
CA ALA A 125 -1.64 17.49 -2.74
C ALA A 125 -1.93 18.72 -1.85
N ILE A 126 -0.95 19.20 -1.10
CA ILE A 126 -1.06 20.44 -0.31
C ILE A 126 -1.12 21.66 -1.23
N ASN A 127 -0.27 21.73 -2.25
CA ASN A 127 -0.26 22.81 -3.22
C ASN A 127 -1.59 22.90 -4.00
N ASP A 128 -2.15 21.77 -4.35
CA ASP A 128 -3.44 21.65 -5.03
C ASP A 128 -4.65 21.86 -4.08
N LYS A 129 -4.40 22.07 -2.78
CA LYS A 129 -5.42 22.22 -1.73
C LYS A 129 -6.31 20.99 -1.54
N ASN A 130 -5.85 19.82 -1.96
CA ASN A 130 -6.54 18.55 -1.74
C ASN A 130 -6.27 17.99 -0.33
N VAL A 131 -5.19 18.42 0.31
CA VAL A 131 -4.79 18.05 1.67
C VAL A 131 -4.40 19.31 2.43
N LEU A 132 -4.75 19.38 3.70
CA LEU A 132 -4.33 20.46 4.57
C LEU A 132 -2.83 20.37 4.88
N PRO A 133 -2.13 21.50 4.98
CA PRO A 133 -0.75 21.51 5.43
C PRO A 133 -0.64 20.96 6.85
N PHE A 134 0.45 20.29 7.14
CA PHE A 134 0.72 19.72 8.46
C PHE A 134 2.08 20.20 8.97
N ARG A 135 2.22 20.16 10.29
CA ARG A 135 3.49 20.43 10.98
C ARG A 135 3.92 19.15 11.70
N VAL A 136 5.22 18.87 11.63
CA VAL A 136 5.84 17.76 12.38
C VAL A 136 6.58 18.34 13.57
N ASP A 137 6.19 17.95 14.77
CA ASP A 137 6.89 18.28 15.99
C ASP A 137 7.69 17.05 16.46
N TYR A 138 8.99 17.25 16.69
CA TYR A 138 9.87 16.19 17.20
C TYR A 138 9.97 16.33 18.72
N ILE A 139 9.65 15.23 19.42
CA ILE A 139 9.67 15.17 20.87
C ILE A 139 10.71 14.16 21.30
N LYS A 140 11.67 14.60 22.12
CA LYS A 140 12.67 13.73 22.71
C LYS A 140 12.04 12.91 23.84
N THR A 141 11.89 11.61 23.67
CA THR A 141 11.30 10.70 24.66
C THR A 141 12.30 9.76 25.30
N MET A 142 13.57 9.84 24.89
CA MET A 142 14.68 9.08 25.44
C MET A 142 15.91 9.96 25.47
N ASP A 143 16.66 9.92 26.57
CA ASP A 143 17.99 10.50 26.65
C ASP A 143 18.98 9.47 26.13
N VAL A 144 19.61 9.77 24.99
CA VAL A 144 20.74 8.99 24.47
C VAL A 144 21.98 9.82 24.80
N GLU A 145 22.93 9.23 25.49
CA GLU A 145 24.20 9.89 25.74
C GLU A 145 24.88 10.18 24.39
N PRO A 146 25.46 11.39 24.22
CA PRO A 146 25.95 11.83 22.91
C PRO A 146 27.18 11.07 22.38
N ASP A 147 27.76 10.16 23.16
CA ASP A 147 29.05 9.50 22.87
C ASP A 147 28.93 7.96 22.69
N ILE A 148 27.75 7.46 22.35
CA ILE A 148 27.57 6.02 22.06
C ILE A 148 27.95 5.75 20.61
N ASP A 149 29.02 5.00 20.40
CA ASP A 149 29.48 4.53 19.08
C ASP A 149 28.34 3.76 18.35
N ASP A 150 28.13 4.04 17.06
CA ASP A 150 27.04 3.44 16.24
C ASP A 150 26.97 1.89 16.32
N LYS A 151 28.09 1.25 16.65
CA LYS A 151 28.16 -0.19 16.88
C LYS A 151 27.48 -0.65 18.18
N GLN A 152 27.48 0.19 19.22
CA GLN A 152 26.81 -0.16 20.50
C GLN A 152 25.29 0.06 20.42
N VAL A 153 24.81 0.87 19.48
CA VAL A 153 23.37 1.07 19.26
C VAL A 153 22.71 -0.17 18.64
N GLN A 154 23.46 -1.03 17.97
CA GLN A 154 22.92 -2.28 17.40
C GLN A 154 22.50 -3.32 18.44
N ASP A 155 23.09 -3.28 19.65
CA ASP A 155 22.79 -4.20 20.75
C ASP A 155 21.66 -3.69 21.66
N ILE A 156 21.15 -2.48 21.47
CA ILE A 156 19.99 -1.99 22.18
C ILE A 156 18.76 -2.74 21.64
N ASP A 157 18.13 -3.52 22.51
CA ASP A 157 16.83 -4.12 22.24
C ASP A 157 15.81 -3.00 21.98
N ARG A 158 15.64 -2.65 20.71
CA ARG A 158 14.77 -1.55 20.27
C ARG A 158 13.34 -1.73 20.80
N GLU A 159 12.88 -2.95 20.87
CA GLU A 159 11.55 -3.25 21.37
C GLU A 159 11.42 -2.89 22.86
N LYS A 160 12.41 -3.28 23.70
CA LYS A 160 12.45 -2.87 25.09
C LYS A 160 12.55 -1.36 25.29
N ALA A 161 13.38 -0.69 24.48
CA ALA A 161 13.49 0.77 24.53
C ALA A 161 12.17 1.46 24.15
N PHE A 162 11.48 0.98 23.12
CA PHE A 162 10.17 1.51 22.72
C PHE A 162 9.06 1.21 23.74
N MET A 163 9.12 0.09 24.42
CA MET A 163 8.14 -0.35 25.43
C MET A 163 8.50 0.10 26.85
N ALA A 164 9.57 0.87 27.05
CA ALA A 164 9.97 1.37 28.35
C ALA A 164 8.83 2.18 29.02
N PRO A 165 8.43 1.84 30.28
CA PRO A 165 7.32 2.51 30.94
C PRO A 165 7.47 4.03 31.03
N GLN A 166 8.67 4.53 31.29
CA GLN A 166 8.96 5.96 31.34
C GLN A 166 8.70 6.65 30.00
N ARG A 167 9.08 6.01 28.89
CA ARG A 167 8.81 6.53 27.56
C ARG A 167 7.32 6.58 27.25
N ILE A 168 6.60 5.51 27.56
CA ILE A 168 5.14 5.44 27.37
C ILE A 168 4.46 6.52 28.19
N GLU A 169 4.88 6.74 29.44
CA GLU A 169 4.34 7.78 30.30
C GLU A 169 4.58 9.18 29.71
N LEU A 170 5.80 9.48 29.25
CA LEU A 170 6.14 10.76 28.64
C LEU A 170 5.30 11.01 27.37
N VAL A 171 5.17 10.01 26.51
CA VAL A 171 4.34 10.09 25.30
C VAL A 171 2.87 10.34 25.64
N THR A 172 2.34 9.58 26.59
CA THR A 172 0.94 9.70 27.04
C THR A 172 0.68 11.07 27.65
N ARG A 173 1.56 11.53 28.52
CA ARG A 173 1.47 12.86 29.14
C ARG A 173 1.48 13.97 28.10
N TYR A 174 2.42 13.92 27.15
CA TYR A 174 2.47 14.88 26.06
C TYR A 174 1.19 14.91 25.22
N ILE A 175 0.64 13.74 24.89
CA ILE A 175 -0.61 13.65 24.15
C ILE A 175 -1.75 14.31 24.94
N LEU A 176 -1.89 14.00 26.22
CA LEU A 176 -2.95 14.54 27.07
C LEU A 176 -2.82 16.07 27.24
N GLU A 177 -1.61 16.56 27.45
CA GLU A 177 -1.36 18.00 27.65
C GLU A 177 -1.63 18.85 26.40
N HIS A 178 -1.43 18.26 25.21
CA HIS A 178 -1.53 19.00 23.95
C HIS A 178 -2.73 18.57 23.09
N PHE A 179 -3.56 17.63 23.59
CA PHE A 179 -4.64 17.04 22.82
C PHE A 179 -5.66 18.07 22.32
N ASP A 180 -6.15 18.93 23.23
CA ASP A 180 -7.15 19.93 22.88
C ASP A 180 -6.59 20.98 21.92
N GLN A 181 -5.34 21.40 22.12
CA GLN A 181 -4.65 22.32 21.23
C GLN A 181 -4.43 21.73 19.84
N LYS A 182 -3.99 20.47 19.77
CA LYS A 182 -3.67 19.79 18.49
C LYS A 182 -4.91 19.36 17.71
N THR A 183 -6.02 19.11 18.42
CA THR A 183 -7.29 18.67 17.81
C THR A 183 -8.31 19.80 17.66
N TYR A 184 -7.96 21.02 18.11
CA TYR A 184 -8.86 22.18 18.12
C TYR A 184 -10.17 21.96 18.88
N ARG A 185 -10.23 20.98 19.81
CA ARG A 185 -11.43 20.68 20.58
C ARG A 185 -11.84 21.77 21.57
N GLY A 186 -10.92 22.64 21.94
CA GLY A 186 -11.18 23.81 22.80
C GLY A 186 -11.74 25.02 22.08
N ASP A 187 -11.61 25.12 20.78
CA ASP A 187 -12.13 26.22 19.98
C ASP A 187 -13.60 25.95 19.62
N LYS A 188 -14.49 26.80 20.11
CA LYS A 188 -15.93 26.77 19.81
C LYS A 188 -16.27 27.14 18.34
N THR A 189 -15.31 27.15 17.47
CA THR A 189 -15.53 27.34 16.04
C THR A 189 -15.80 25.97 15.40
N ASP A 190 -17.06 25.60 15.34
CA ASP A 190 -17.64 24.37 14.77
C ASP A 190 -17.26 24.06 13.30
N GLN A 191 -16.23 24.68 12.74
CA GLN A 191 -15.92 24.54 11.32
C GLN A 191 -15.05 23.35 10.94
N PHE A 192 -14.49 22.61 11.89
CA PHE A 192 -13.60 21.47 11.58
C PHE A 192 -14.10 20.10 12.03
N ASN A 193 -15.28 20.02 12.64
CA ASN A 193 -15.86 18.75 13.11
C ASN A 193 -16.62 17.94 12.04
N THR A 194 -16.50 18.26 10.77
CA THR A 194 -17.22 17.58 9.67
C THR A 194 -16.33 16.77 8.74
N LEU A 195 -15.18 16.32 9.22
CA LEU A 195 -14.36 15.33 8.50
C LEU A 195 -14.39 14.01 9.29
N THR A 196 -15.52 13.32 9.24
CA THR A 196 -15.63 11.87 9.49
C THR A 196 -15.69 11.13 8.17
#